data_0b6e3a98916f7f611ce5cde938a0a09f
#
_entry.id   0b6e3a98916f7f611ce5cde938a0a09f
#
_cell.length_a   1.000
_cell.length_b   1.000
_cell.length_c   1.000
_cell.angle_alpha   90.00
_cell.angle_beta   90.00
_cell.angle_gamma   90.00
#
_symmetry.space_group_name_H-M   'P 1'
#
loop_
_entity.id
_entity.type
_entity.pdbx_description
1 polymer ?
#
loop_
_entity_poly.entity_id
_entity_poly.type
_entity_poly.pdbx_seq_one_letter_code
_entity_poly.pdbx_strand_id
1 'polypeptide(L)'
;MSEPLTLARPYARAAFETARAHNALAAWSDDLRFAAQVMADARVSTVAGDPRLSHAELVGLLLPPGESADAPFAAFLSLLVENRRVNLLAEVAALFEELKRESERTIRVILRSASEVPADRADAIKVALKKRFAREIELEQRIDPAVIGGAVI
;
A
#
# COMPACT_ATOMS: atom_id res chain seq x y z
N MET A 1 21.48 5.62 2.04
CA MET A 1 20.34 5.34 1.15
C MET A 1 20.59 6.02 -0.18
N SER A 2 20.26 5.36 -1.28
CA SER A 2 20.37 6.01 -2.59
C SER A 2 19.29 7.09 -2.72
N GLU A 3 19.61 8.16 -3.43
CA GLU A 3 18.68 9.26 -3.71
C GLU A 3 17.35 8.77 -4.34
N PRO A 4 17.35 7.83 -5.34
CA PRO A 4 16.13 7.29 -5.91
C PRO A 4 15.19 6.64 -4.89
N LEU A 5 15.71 5.87 -3.95
CA LEU A 5 14.90 5.27 -2.89
C LEU A 5 14.26 6.32 -1.97
N THR A 6 15.00 7.37 -1.64
CA THR A 6 14.48 8.47 -0.82
C THR A 6 13.33 9.19 -1.53
N LEU A 7 13.49 9.45 -2.82
CA LEU A 7 12.45 10.08 -3.64
C LEU A 7 11.23 9.17 -3.88
N ALA A 8 11.44 7.85 -3.95
CA ALA A 8 10.36 6.88 -4.17
C ALA A 8 9.48 6.64 -2.94
N ARG A 9 10.00 6.83 -1.73
CA ARG A 9 9.29 6.52 -0.47
C ARG A 9 7.89 7.15 -0.35
N PRO A 10 7.70 8.46 -0.60
CA PRO A 10 6.37 9.05 -0.47
C PRO A 10 5.37 8.47 -1.47
N TYR A 11 5.81 8.12 -2.68
CA TYR A 11 4.97 7.48 -3.69
C TYR A 11 4.61 6.05 -3.33
N ALA A 12 5.57 5.26 -2.84
CA ALA A 12 5.31 3.91 -2.37
C ALA A 12 4.32 3.89 -1.21
N ARG A 13 4.45 4.83 -0.28
CA ARG A 13 3.52 4.98 0.85
C ARG A 13 2.13 5.37 0.38
N ALA A 14 2.02 6.34 -0.52
CA ALA A 14 0.73 6.75 -1.10
C ALA A 14 0.05 5.60 -1.85
N ALA A 15 0.80 4.85 -2.66
CA ALA A 15 0.31 3.66 -3.35
C ALA A 15 -0.20 2.60 -2.35
N PHE A 16 0.57 2.33 -1.32
CA PHE A 16 0.20 1.36 -0.28
C PHE A 16 -1.07 1.76 0.48
N GLU A 17 -1.17 3.00 0.92
CA GLU A 17 -2.37 3.49 1.63
C GLU A 17 -3.62 3.45 0.75
N THR A 18 -3.50 3.82 -0.51
CA THR A 18 -4.61 3.76 -1.47
C THR A 18 -5.04 2.31 -1.73
N ALA A 19 -4.09 1.43 -2.00
CA ALA A 19 -4.36 0.02 -2.23
C ALA A 19 -5.00 -0.65 -1.00
N ARG A 20 -4.51 -0.34 0.19
CA ARG A 20 -5.06 -0.84 1.45
C ARG A 20 -6.49 -0.37 1.68
N ALA A 21 -6.77 0.89 1.43
CA ALA A 21 -8.11 1.47 1.58
C ALA A 21 -9.15 0.81 0.66
N HIS A 22 -8.73 0.30 -0.49
CA HIS A 22 -9.57 -0.40 -1.46
C HIS A 22 -9.51 -1.93 -1.35
N ASN A 23 -8.83 -2.47 -0.36
CA ASN A 23 -8.56 -3.93 -0.22
C ASN A 23 -7.94 -4.54 -1.49
N ALA A 24 -7.04 -3.83 -2.12
CA ALA A 24 -6.47 -4.14 -3.43
C ALA A 24 -4.94 -4.28 -3.41
N LEU A 25 -4.35 -4.67 -2.27
CA LEU A 25 -2.89 -4.78 -2.13
C LEU A 25 -2.27 -5.76 -3.13
N ALA A 26 -2.90 -6.92 -3.35
CA ALA A 26 -2.42 -7.91 -4.31
C ALA A 26 -2.51 -7.40 -5.76
N ALA A 27 -3.61 -6.77 -6.13
CA ALA A 27 -3.80 -6.19 -7.46
C ALA A 27 -2.78 -5.08 -7.74
N TRP A 28 -2.60 -4.15 -6.79
CA TRP A 28 -1.61 -3.08 -6.93
C TRP A 28 -0.17 -3.58 -6.98
N SER A 29 0.13 -4.67 -6.28
CA SER A 29 1.43 -5.34 -6.37
C SER A 29 1.72 -5.80 -7.80
N ASP A 30 0.76 -6.45 -8.43
CA ASP A 30 0.87 -6.91 -9.81
C ASP A 30 0.93 -5.75 -10.80
N ASP A 31 0.12 -4.73 -10.63
CA ASP A 31 0.06 -3.53 -11.47
C ASP A 31 1.38 -2.73 -11.40
N LEU A 32 1.92 -2.53 -10.20
CA LEU A 32 3.21 -1.86 -10.03
C LEU A 32 4.36 -2.66 -10.64
N ARG A 33 4.32 -3.99 -10.50
CA ARG A 33 5.32 -4.86 -11.13
C ARG A 33 5.27 -4.75 -12.64
N PHE A 34 4.07 -4.77 -13.22
CA PHE A 34 3.87 -4.59 -14.65
C PHE A 34 4.42 -3.24 -15.12
N ALA A 35 4.02 -2.14 -14.50
CA ALA A 35 4.46 -0.81 -14.86
C ALA A 35 5.99 -0.64 -14.74
N ALA A 36 6.60 -1.20 -13.69
CA ALA A 36 8.05 -1.22 -13.52
C ALA A 36 8.76 -2.02 -14.61
N GLN A 37 8.23 -3.15 -15.01
CA GLN A 37 8.79 -3.95 -16.11
C GLN A 37 8.70 -3.23 -17.45
N VAL A 38 7.59 -2.55 -17.73
CA VAL A 38 7.42 -1.74 -18.94
C VAL A 38 8.45 -0.61 -18.96
N MET A 39 8.64 0.10 -17.84
CA MET A 39 9.66 1.16 -17.75
C MET A 39 11.10 0.65 -17.84
N ALA A 40 11.36 -0.60 -17.49
CA ALA A 40 12.68 -1.22 -17.62
C ALA A 40 13.06 -1.50 -19.09
N ASP A 41 12.10 -1.53 -20.01
CA ASP A 41 12.38 -1.64 -21.45
C ASP A 41 13.01 -0.31 -21.94
N ALA A 42 14.22 -0.41 -22.52
CA ALA A 42 14.96 0.74 -22.99
C ALA A 42 14.20 1.59 -24.05
N ARG A 43 13.36 0.95 -24.85
CA ARG A 43 12.52 1.64 -25.84
C ARG A 43 11.48 2.51 -25.16
N VAL A 44 10.85 2.00 -24.12
CA VAL A 44 9.84 2.72 -23.34
C VAL A 44 10.48 3.85 -22.55
N SER A 45 11.58 3.60 -21.86
CA SER A 45 12.27 4.65 -21.09
C SER A 45 12.75 5.81 -21.96
N THR A 46 13.17 5.52 -23.19
CA THR A 46 13.54 6.55 -24.18
C THR A 46 12.32 7.37 -24.60
N VAL A 47 11.21 6.71 -24.92
CA VAL A 47 9.97 7.37 -25.36
C VAL A 47 9.32 8.15 -24.20
N ALA A 48 9.42 7.65 -22.98
CA ALA A 48 8.88 8.31 -21.79
C ALA A 48 9.51 9.72 -21.55
N GLY A 49 10.71 9.94 -22.03
CA GLY A 49 11.38 11.25 -22.00
C GLY A 49 11.05 12.15 -23.18
N ASP A 50 10.33 11.69 -24.19
CA ASP A 50 10.00 12.46 -25.38
C ASP A 50 8.88 13.47 -25.09
N PRO A 51 9.13 14.78 -25.27
CA PRO A 51 8.13 15.82 -25.01
C PRO A 51 6.91 15.76 -25.96
N ARG A 52 6.99 15.01 -27.05
CA ARG A 52 5.87 14.80 -27.98
C ARG A 52 4.86 13.78 -27.47
N LEU A 53 5.26 12.94 -26.50
CA LEU A 53 4.37 11.98 -25.86
C LEU A 53 3.51 12.71 -24.82
N SER A 54 2.18 12.59 -24.92
CA SER A 54 1.28 13.17 -23.92
C SER A 54 1.33 12.37 -22.62
N HIS A 55 0.93 13.01 -21.50
CA HIS A 55 0.82 12.35 -20.22
C HIS A 55 -0.18 11.16 -20.27
N ALA A 56 -1.31 11.34 -20.94
CA ALA A 56 -2.31 10.28 -21.11
C ALA A 56 -1.78 9.07 -21.88
N GLU A 57 -0.99 9.31 -22.93
CA GLU A 57 -0.35 8.24 -23.69
C GLU A 57 0.66 7.47 -22.86
N LEU A 58 1.47 8.17 -22.07
CA LEU A 58 2.43 7.52 -21.18
C LEU A 58 1.75 6.71 -20.09
N VAL A 59 0.69 7.24 -19.46
CA VAL A 59 -0.13 6.49 -18.51
C VAL A 59 -0.70 5.25 -19.16
N GLY A 60 -1.23 5.36 -20.39
CA GLY A 60 -1.77 4.23 -21.14
C GLY A 60 -0.75 3.12 -21.42
N LEU A 61 0.51 3.47 -21.65
CA LEU A 61 1.60 2.49 -21.81
C LEU A 61 1.91 1.73 -20.51
N LEU A 62 1.81 2.41 -19.37
CA LEU A 62 2.16 1.86 -18.06
C LEU A 62 0.99 1.14 -17.38
N LEU A 63 -0.24 1.39 -17.86
CA LEU A 63 -1.44 0.79 -17.30
C LEU A 63 -1.56 -0.67 -17.75
N PRO A 64 -1.76 -1.63 -16.82
CA PRO A 64 -1.96 -3.02 -17.17
C PRO A 64 -3.17 -3.23 -18.09
N PRO A 65 -3.12 -4.22 -18.99
CA PRO A 65 -4.27 -4.55 -19.84
C PRO A 65 -5.50 -4.91 -19.01
N GLY A 66 -6.62 -4.28 -19.33
CA GLY A 66 -7.89 -4.49 -18.60
C GLY A 66 -8.16 -3.51 -17.47
N GLU A 67 -7.17 -2.72 -17.06
CA GLU A 67 -7.38 -1.64 -16.10
C GLU A 67 -8.06 -0.44 -16.77
N SER A 68 -8.98 0.19 -16.01
CA SER A 68 -9.67 1.39 -16.47
C SER A 68 -8.78 2.63 -16.32
N ALA A 69 -8.88 3.54 -17.28
CA ALA A 69 -8.24 4.86 -17.18
C ALA A 69 -8.76 5.71 -16.01
N ASP A 70 -9.93 5.38 -15.48
CA ASP A 70 -10.53 6.05 -14.32
C ASP A 70 -10.22 5.33 -12.99
N ALA A 71 -9.48 4.23 -13.03
CA ALA A 71 -9.11 3.48 -11.82
C ALA A 71 -8.14 4.27 -10.93
N PRO A 72 -8.14 4.03 -9.61
CA PRO A 72 -7.19 4.67 -8.69
C PRO A 72 -5.73 4.46 -9.06
N PHE A 73 -5.38 3.31 -9.63
CA PHE A 73 -4.02 3.04 -10.11
C PHE A 73 -3.63 3.94 -11.28
N ALA A 74 -4.56 4.20 -12.22
CA ALA A 74 -4.31 5.14 -13.32
C ALA A 74 -4.07 6.57 -12.79
N ALA A 75 -4.83 7.00 -11.78
CA ALA A 75 -4.61 8.30 -11.12
C ALA A 75 -3.24 8.37 -10.44
N PHE A 76 -2.80 7.28 -9.82
CA PHE A 76 -1.46 7.18 -9.24
C PHE A 76 -0.35 7.28 -10.31
N LEU A 77 -0.50 6.59 -11.43
CA LEU A 77 0.43 6.70 -12.56
C LEU A 77 0.47 8.13 -13.12
N SER A 78 -0.69 8.78 -13.25
CA SER A 78 -0.78 10.18 -13.68
C SER A 78 0.03 11.11 -12.77
N LEU A 79 -0.05 10.90 -11.45
CA LEU A 79 0.73 11.66 -10.48
C LEU A 79 2.25 11.48 -10.69
N LEU A 80 2.70 10.26 -10.96
CA LEU A 80 4.11 9.99 -11.26
C LEU A 80 4.56 10.66 -12.58
N VAL A 81 3.71 10.62 -13.59
CA VAL A 81 3.98 11.25 -14.88
C VAL A 81 4.09 12.78 -14.74
N GLU A 82 3.12 13.40 -14.07
CA GLU A 82 3.09 14.85 -13.82
C GLU A 82 4.32 15.34 -13.06
N ASN A 83 4.76 14.56 -12.08
CA ASN A 83 5.94 14.88 -11.27
C ASN A 83 7.27 14.44 -11.91
N ARG A 84 7.23 13.87 -13.10
CA ARG A 84 8.41 13.32 -13.80
C ARG A 84 9.17 12.29 -12.97
N ARG A 85 8.42 11.36 -12.32
CA ARG A 85 8.94 10.34 -11.41
C ARG A 85 8.68 8.90 -11.88
N VAL A 86 8.27 8.71 -13.14
CA VAL A 86 8.03 7.34 -13.70
C VAL A 86 9.30 6.49 -13.71
N ASN A 87 10.46 7.09 -13.77
CA ASN A 87 11.74 6.40 -13.65
C ASN A 87 11.98 5.77 -12.26
N LEU A 88 11.17 6.12 -11.25
CA LEU A 88 11.23 5.55 -9.90
C LEU A 88 10.29 4.36 -9.70
N LEU A 89 9.58 3.91 -10.74
CA LEU A 89 8.60 2.80 -10.62
C LEU A 89 9.20 1.52 -10.07
N ALA A 90 10.45 1.20 -10.42
CA ALA A 90 11.13 0.02 -9.88
C ALA A 90 11.33 0.12 -8.36
N GLU A 91 11.79 1.28 -7.88
CA GLU A 91 11.98 1.56 -6.46
C GLU A 91 10.65 1.65 -5.72
N VAL A 92 9.64 2.26 -6.32
CA VAL A 92 8.28 2.33 -5.77
C VAL A 92 7.70 0.92 -5.61
N ALA A 93 7.81 0.07 -6.62
CA ALA A 93 7.35 -1.31 -6.57
C ALA A 93 8.05 -2.11 -5.47
N ALA A 94 9.37 -1.98 -5.35
CA ALA A 94 10.15 -2.68 -4.32
C ALA A 94 9.75 -2.24 -2.91
N LEU A 95 9.61 -0.94 -2.67
CA LEU A 95 9.18 -0.39 -1.38
C LEU A 95 7.72 -0.75 -1.05
N PHE A 96 6.84 -0.79 -2.05
CA PHE A 96 5.47 -1.24 -1.89
C PHE A 96 5.40 -2.70 -1.42
N GLU A 97 6.19 -3.59 -2.03
CA GLU A 97 6.28 -5.00 -1.63
C GLU A 97 6.80 -5.15 -0.19
N GLU A 98 7.73 -4.30 0.22
CA GLU A 98 8.23 -4.29 1.59
C GLU A 98 7.12 -3.90 2.58
N LEU A 99 6.38 -2.81 2.30
CA LEU A 99 5.24 -2.37 3.11
C LEU A 99 4.13 -3.42 3.16
N LYS A 100 3.84 -4.05 2.03
CA LYS A 100 2.85 -5.13 1.93
C LYS A 100 3.25 -6.31 2.81
N ARG A 101 4.49 -6.80 2.72
CA ARG A 101 4.98 -7.91 3.55
C ARG A 101 4.94 -7.57 5.04
N GLU A 102 5.28 -6.35 5.42
CA GLU A 102 5.21 -5.90 6.80
C GLU A 102 3.76 -5.86 7.29
N SER A 103 2.83 -5.37 6.49
CA SER A 103 1.40 -5.34 6.84
C SER A 103 0.79 -6.73 6.97
N GLU A 104 1.24 -7.70 6.18
CA GLU A 104 0.79 -9.09 6.24
C GLU A 104 1.32 -9.83 7.49
N ARG A 105 2.42 -9.36 8.08
CA ARG A 105 2.96 -9.88 9.35
C ARG A 105 2.22 -9.35 10.58
N THR A 106 1.54 -8.22 10.45
CA THR A 106 0.86 -7.54 11.55
C THR A 106 -0.64 -7.58 11.36
N ILE A 107 -1.36 -8.10 12.35
CA ILE A 107 -2.82 -8.04 12.38
C ILE A 107 -3.23 -6.88 13.30
N ARG A 108 -4.03 -5.97 12.77
CA ARG A 108 -4.69 -4.94 13.59
C ARG A 108 -5.97 -5.50 14.17
N VAL A 109 -6.06 -5.50 15.50
CA VAL A 109 -7.23 -5.96 16.26
C VAL A 109 -7.84 -4.78 16.99
N ILE A 110 -9.16 -4.62 16.86
CA ILE A 110 -9.93 -3.60 17.58
C ILE A 110 -10.64 -4.26 18.73
N LEU A 111 -10.23 -3.93 19.97
CA LEU A 111 -10.87 -4.37 21.19
C LEU A 111 -11.94 -3.34 21.59
N ARG A 112 -13.21 -3.72 21.52
CA ARG A 112 -14.33 -2.89 22.00
C ARG A 112 -14.75 -3.34 23.38
N SER A 113 -14.84 -2.42 24.32
CA SER A 113 -15.29 -2.70 25.67
C SER A 113 -16.11 -1.54 26.24
N ALA A 114 -16.98 -1.81 27.20
CA ALA A 114 -17.81 -0.79 27.87
C ALA A 114 -16.97 0.19 28.71
N SER A 115 -15.80 -0.23 29.16
CA SER A 115 -14.85 0.55 29.94
C SER A 115 -13.43 0.28 29.47
N GLU A 116 -12.51 1.14 29.91
CA GLU A 116 -11.08 0.94 29.62
C GLU A 116 -10.59 -0.41 30.14
N VAL A 117 -9.90 -1.14 29.30
CA VAL A 117 -9.29 -2.43 29.66
C VAL A 117 -7.91 -2.14 30.27
N PRO A 118 -7.61 -2.67 31.48
CA PRO A 118 -6.29 -2.51 32.09
C PRO A 118 -5.18 -3.04 31.18
N ALA A 119 -4.00 -2.41 31.23
CA ALA A 119 -2.86 -2.73 30.36
C ALA A 119 -2.42 -4.20 30.46
N ASP A 120 -2.45 -4.79 31.65
CA ASP A 120 -2.11 -6.20 31.88
C ASP A 120 -3.08 -7.16 31.19
N ARG A 121 -4.39 -6.86 31.17
CA ARG A 121 -5.40 -7.63 30.44
C ARG A 121 -5.28 -7.44 28.93
N ALA A 122 -5.02 -6.22 28.48
CA ALA A 122 -4.79 -5.94 27.07
C ALA A 122 -3.55 -6.70 26.56
N ASP A 123 -2.47 -6.73 27.33
CA ASP A 123 -1.26 -7.48 26.98
C ASP A 123 -1.51 -8.99 26.95
N ALA A 124 -2.30 -9.54 27.88
CA ALA A 124 -2.69 -10.94 27.88
C ALA A 124 -3.50 -11.32 26.64
N ILE A 125 -4.43 -10.47 26.20
CA ILE A 125 -5.21 -10.65 24.98
C ILE A 125 -4.28 -10.61 23.76
N LYS A 126 -3.36 -9.65 23.70
CA LYS A 126 -2.37 -9.53 22.63
C LYS A 126 -1.50 -10.77 22.49
N VAL A 127 -1.00 -11.30 23.60
CA VAL A 127 -0.20 -12.54 23.63
C VAL A 127 -1.02 -13.74 23.16
N ALA A 128 -2.25 -13.89 23.61
CA ALA A 128 -3.14 -14.97 23.18
C ALA A 128 -3.45 -14.90 21.67
N LEU A 129 -3.71 -13.71 21.14
CA LEU A 129 -3.97 -13.50 19.71
C LEU A 129 -2.71 -13.77 18.87
N LYS A 130 -1.55 -13.32 19.32
CA LYS A 130 -0.27 -13.60 18.67
C LYS A 130 -0.01 -15.10 18.56
N LYS A 131 -0.29 -15.84 19.63
CA LYS A 131 -0.16 -17.30 19.66
C LYS A 131 -1.15 -17.98 18.71
N ARG A 132 -2.39 -17.50 18.65
CA ARG A 132 -3.44 -18.07 17.80
C ARG A 132 -3.20 -17.86 16.32
N PHE A 133 -2.77 -16.64 15.92
CA PHE A 133 -2.62 -16.27 14.52
C PHE A 133 -1.17 -16.38 14.02
N ALA A 134 -0.19 -16.61 14.88
CA ALA A 134 1.23 -16.65 14.57
C ALA A 134 1.74 -15.39 13.84
N ARG A 135 1.17 -14.22 14.17
CA ARG A 135 1.50 -12.91 13.61
C ARG A 135 1.62 -11.88 14.71
N GLU A 136 2.33 -10.78 14.40
CA GLU A 136 2.35 -9.62 15.28
C GLU A 136 0.95 -9.01 15.39
N ILE A 137 0.56 -8.62 16.59
CA ILE A 137 -0.77 -8.07 16.89
C ILE A 137 -0.62 -6.60 17.26
N GLU A 138 -1.32 -5.74 16.52
CA GLU A 138 -1.52 -4.34 16.86
C GLU A 138 -2.91 -4.20 17.48
N LEU A 139 -2.98 -3.95 18.78
CA LEU A 139 -4.23 -3.86 19.53
C LEU A 139 -4.65 -2.41 19.68
N GLU A 140 -5.80 -2.06 19.12
CA GLU A 140 -6.47 -0.78 19.32
C GLU A 140 -7.66 -0.96 20.25
N GLN A 141 -7.71 -0.18 21.33
CA GLN A 141 -8.84 -0.19 22.26
C GLN A 141 -9.84 0.91 21.89
N ARG A 142 -11.12 0.53 21.84
CA ARG A 142 -12.23 1.46 21.67
C ARG A 142 -13.25 1.25 22.78
N ILE A 143 -13.59 2.34 23.47
CA ILE A 143 -14.65 2.32 24.47
C ILE A 143 -15.97 2.49 23.74
N ASP A 144 -16.86 1.51 23.89
CA ASP A 144 -18.20 1.51 23.34
C ASP A 144 -19.20 1.16 24.44
N PRO A 145 -19.97 2.16 24.96
CA PRO A 145 -20.96 1.94 26.02
C PRO A 145 -22.09 0.97 25.64
N ALA A 146 -22.28 0.69 24.35
CA ALA A 146 -23.27 -0.27 23.87
C ALA A 146 -22.86 -1.73 24.12
N VAL A 147 -21.59 -1.98 24.44
CA VAL A 147 -21.10 -3.33 24.78
C VAL A 147 -21.53 -3.64 26.23
N ILE A 148 -22.40 -4.62 26.42
CA ILE A 148 -22.91 -5.02 27.70
C ILE A 148 -22.15 -6.27 28.19
N GLY A 149 -21.41 -6.11 29.30
CA GLY A 149 -20.87 -7.24 30.05
C GLY A 149 -19.76 -8.02 29.36
N GLY A 150 -18.79 -7.36 28.73
CA GLY A 150 -17.65 -8.03 28.12
C GLY A 150 -16.86 -7.17 27.17
N ALA A 151 -16.01 -7.80 26.38
CA ALA A 151 -15.27 -7.17 25.31
C ALA A 151 -15.51 -7.93 24.00
N VAL A 152 -15.54 -7.20 22.89
CA VAL A 152 -15.63 -7.75 21.54
C VAL A 152 -14.30 -7.46 20.82
N ILE A 153 -13.80 -8.49 20.17
CA ILE A 153 -12.56 -8.44 19.41
C ILE A 153 -12.87 -8.47 17.92
#